data_98a266ad3e7dbcc02b0ba180bb5be709
#
_entry.id   98a266ad3e7dbcc02b0ba180bb5be709
#
_cell.length_a   1.000
_cell.length_b   1.000
_cell.length_c   1.000
_cell.angle_alpha   90.00
_cell.angle_beta   90.00
_cell.angle_gamma   90.00
#
_symmetry.space_group_name_H-M   'P 1'
#
loop_
_entity.id
_entity.type
_entity.pdbx_description
1 polymer ?
#
loop_
_entity_poly.entity_id
_entity_poly.type
_entity_poly.pdbx_seq_one_letter_code
_entity_poly.pdbx_strand_id
1 'polypeptide(L)'
;DGTKLYMTDGSEKIHTVDPATFKRTGRITVTYRGEPMQLLNELEWIDGRIWANVYTTDYVLIIHPETGIVEGIVDFAGLLPESDRTPATDVLNGIAHDTATGRTFVTGKNWPKLFEIEILPK
;
A
#
# COMPACT_ATOMS: atom_id res chain seq x y z
N ASP A 1 -8.66 9.77 0.11
CA ASP A 1 -9.95 10.20 0.60
C ASP A 1 -10.69 10.94 -0.53
N GLY A 2 -11.87 11.45 -0.28
CA GLY A 2 -12.67 12.15 -1.30
C GLY A 2 -12.22 13.58 -1.62
N THR A 3 -11.21 14.10 -0.94
CA THR A 3 -10.79 15.51 -1.05
C THR A 3 -9.35 15.68 -1.52
N LYS A 4 -8.55 14.63 -1.46
CA LYS A 4 -7.13 14.66 -1.80
C LYS A 4 -6.75 13.41 -2.59
N LEU A 5 -5.73 13.57 -3.42
CA LEU A 5 -4.99 12.44 -4.00
C LEU A 5 -3.70 12.25 -3.21
N TYR A 6 -3.27 11.01 -3.12
CA TYR A 6 -1.99 10.66 -2.50
C TYR A 6 -1.08 10.05 -3.55
N MET A 7 0.19 10.43 -3.53
CA MET A 7 1.16 10.01 -4.54
C MET A 7 2.49 9.63 -3.90
N THR A 8 3.03 8.50 -4.31
CA THR A 8 4.40 8.09 -3.96
C THR A 8 5.36 8.41 -5.10
N ASP A 9 6.65 8.50 -4.76
CA ASP A 9 7.73 8.69 -5.72
C ASP A 9 8.86 7.67 -5.54
N GLY A 10 8.59 6.59 -4.80
CA GLY A 10 9.58 5.56 -4.49
C GLY A 10 10.45 5.87 -3.29
N SER A 11 10.24 7.01 -2.64
CA SER A 11 10.94 7.40 -1.42
C SER A 11 10.10 7.10 -0.17
N GLU A 12 10.48 7.69 0.95
CA GLU A 12 9.76 7.65 2.22
C GLU A 12 8.65 8.71 2.31
N LYS A 13 8.43 9.47 1.24
CA LYS A 13 7.42 10.54 1.22
C LYS A 13 6.13 10.09 0.54
N ILE A 14 5.01 10.51 1.12
CA ILE A 14 3.71 10.49 0.45
C ILE A 14 3.27 11.94 0.27
N HIS A 15 3.06 12.33 -0.98
CA HIS A 15 2.63 13.67 -1.33
C HIS A 15 1.11 13.74 -1.40
N THR A 16 0.54 14.84 -0.93
CA THR A 16 -0.86 15.15 -1.18
C THR A 16 -0.97 16.05 -2.40
N VAL A 17 -1.99 15.80 -3.21
CA VAL A 17 -2.20 16.47 -4.49
C VAL A 17 -3.64 16.93 -4.57
N ASP A 18 -3.85 18.18 -4.99
CA ASP A 18 -5.19 18.72 -5.25
C ASP A 18 -5.75 18.05 -6.53
N PRO A 19 -6.90 17.37 -6.45
CA PRO A 19 -7.45 16.67 -7.62
C PRO A 19 -7.93 17.63 -8.73
N ALA A 20 -8.22 18.90 -8.41
CA ALA A 20 -8.65 19.87 -9.41
C ALA A 20 -7.50 20.48 -10.20
N THR A 21 -6.37 20.73 -9.56
CA THR A 21 -5.21 21.42 -10.16
C THR A 21 -4.02 20.50 -10.41
N PHE A 22 -3.99 19.30 -9.82
CA PHE A 22 -2.87 18.35 -9.80
C PHE A 22 -1.60 18.93 -9.19
N LYS A 23 -1.72 19.99 -8.38
CA LYS A 23 -0.58 20.57 -7.67
C LYS A 23 -0.39 19.88 -6.34
N ARG A 24 0.88 19.71 -5.95
CA ARG A 24 1.22 19.20 -4.62
C ARG A 24 0.84 20.22 -3.57
N THR A 25 0.09 19.79 -2.56
CA THR A 25 -0.38 20.63 -1.45
C THR A 25 0.30 20.32 -0.14
N GLY A 26 0.99 19.18 -0.04
CA GLY A 26 1.70 18.79 1.15
C GLY A 26 2.40 17.46 0.99
N ARG A 27 3.07 17.02 2.05
CA ARG A 27 3.71 15.71 2.12
C ARG A 27 3.83 15.26 3.56
N ILE A 28 3.88 13.94 3.75
CA ILE A 28 4.22 13.31 5.02
C ILE A 28 5.44 12.41 4.81
N THR A 29 6.24 12.26 5.87
CA THR A 29 7.33 11.28 5.90
C THR A 29 6.81 10.04 6.61
N VAL A 30 6.90 8.89 5.94
CA VAL A 30 6.48 7.62 6.51
C VAL A 30 7.61 7.07 7.39
N THR A 31 7.30 6.80 8.65
CA THR A 31 8.27 6.29 9.61
C THR A 31 7.74 5.07 10.34
N TYR A 32 8.66 4.17 10.67
CA TYR A 32 8.40 3.03 11.54
C TYR A 32 9.46 3.01 12.64
N ARG A 33 9.01 3.13 13.90
CA ARG A 33 9.90 3.22 15.07
C ARG A 33 10.95 4.33 14.93
N GLY A 34 10.55 5.47 14.35
CA GLY A 34 11.40 6.63 14.12
C GLY A 34 12.29 6.57 12.89
N GLU A 35 12.30 5.46 12.15
CA GLU A 35 13.11 5.31 10.93
C GLU A 35 12.27 5.52 9.68
N PRO A 36 12.78 6.27 8.66
CA PRO A 36 12.07 6.44 7.41
C PRO A 36 11.89 5.11 6.68
N MET A 37 10.70 4.93 6.09
CA MET A 37 10.35 3.74 5.31
C MET A 37 10.35 4.11 3.83
N GLN A 38 11.37 3.67 3.10
CA GLN A 38 11.55 3.95 1.67
C GLN A 38 10.84 2.93 0.77
N LEU A 39 10.91 3.15 -0.53
CA LEU A 39 10.36 2.28 -1.57
C LEU A 39 8.85 2.13 -1.50
N LEU A 40 8.16 3.15 -1.03
CA LEU A 40 6.70 3.18 -1.05
C LEU A 40 6.21 3.20 -2.50
N ASN A 41 5.21 2.40 -2.82
CA ASN A 41 4.72 2.25 -4.18
C ASN A 41 3.20 2.35 -4.24
N GLU A 42 2.49 1.26 -4.53
CA GLU A 42 1.05 1.29 -4.64
C GLU A 42 0.38 1.70 -3.34
N LEU A 43 -0.63 2.56 -3.45
CA LEU A 43 -1.40 3.09 -2.33
C LEU A 43 -2.87 2.75 -2.46
N GLU A 44 -3.53 2.53 -1.32
CA GLU A 44 -4.98 2.44 -1.24
C GLU A 44 -5.46 3.11 0.06
N TRP A 45 -6.60 3.80 -0.02
CA TRP A 45 -7.25 4.39 1.14
C TRP A 45 -8.27 3.40 1.70
N ILE A 46 -8.06 2.95 2.94
CA ILE A 46 -8.91 1.96 3.59
C ILE A 46 -9.22 2.42 5.02
N ASP A 47 -10.49 2.66 5.31
CA ASP A 47 -10.99 2.98 6.66
C ASP A 47 -10.18 4.08 7.38
N GLY A 48 -9.90 5.17 6.66
CA GLY A 48 -9.21 6.32 7.25
C GLY A 48 -7.70 6.14 7.36
N ARG A 49 -7.13 5.13 6.72
CA ARG A 49 -5.68 4.86 6.72
C ARG A 49 -5.17 4.71 5.30
N ILE A 50 -3.89 5.01 5.11
CA ILE A 50 -3.19 4.76 3.86
C ILE A 50 -2.51 3.40 3.95
N TRP A 51 -2.84 2.50 3.04
CA TRP A 51 -2.14 1.23 2.90
C TRP A 51 -1.17 1.37 1.75
N ALA A 52 0.07 0.97 1.96
CA ALA A 52 1.14 1.15 0.97
C ALA A 52 1.96 -0.14 0.82
N ASN A 53 2.17 -0.56 -0.43
CA ASN A 53 3.17 -1.58 -0.72
C ASN A 53 4.56 -1.01 -0.52
N VAL A 54 5.45 -1.80 0.08
CA VAL A 54 6.89 -1.54 0.07
C VAL A 54 7.48 -2.32 -1.10
N TYR A 55 7.93 -1.62 -2.14
CA TYR A 55 8.37 -2.23 -3.39
C TYR A 55 9.49 -3.26 -3.15
N THR A 56 9.43 -4.36 -3.86
CA THR A 56 10.32 -5.53 -3.78
C THR A 56 10.19 -6.37 -2.51
N THR A 57 9.24 -6.07 -1.63
CA THR A 57 8.97 -6.86 -0.42
C THR A 57 7.57 -7.46 -0.45
N ASP A 58 7.28 -8.33 0.51
CA ASP A 58 5.94 -8.89 0.73
C ASP A 58 5.16 -8.09 1.79
N TYR A 59 5.60 -6.87 2.10
CA TYR A 59 4.99 -6.05 3.15
C TYR A 59 4.04 -5.01 2.59
N VAL A 60 2.96 -4.79 3.33
CA VAL A 60 2.05 -3.65 3.19
C VAL A 60 2.03 -2.91 4.52
N LEU A 61 2.25 -1.62 4.47
CA LEU A 61 2.21 -0.75 5.64
C LEU A 61 0.82 -0.15 5.80
N ILE A 62 0.35 -0.04 7.04
CA ILE A 62 -0.85 0.71 7.39
C ILE A 62 -0.38 2.00 8.07
N ILE A 63 -0.68 3.15 7.47
CA ILE A 63 -0.06 4.42 7.77
C ILE A 63 -1.11 5.43 8.23
N HIS A 64 -0.82 6.15 9.31
CA HIS A 64 -1.63 7.28 9.73
C HIS A 64 -1.47 8.44 8.73
N PRO A 65 -2.56 8.96 8.15
CA PRO A 65 -2.45 9.90 7.01
C PRO A 65 -1.95 11.29 7.39
N GLU A 66 -2.02 11.68 8.65
CA GLU A 66 -1.57 13.01 9.09
C GLU A 66 -0.15 13.01 9.63
N THR A 67 0.26 11.94 10.30
CA THR A 67 1.57 11.85 10.96
C THR A 67 2.62 11.09 10.15
N GLY A 68 2.19 10.22 9.24
CA GLY A 68 3.08 9.32 8.52
C GLY A 68 3.56 8.13 9.34
N ILE A 69 3.11 7.98 10.58
CA ILE A 69 3.54 6.88 11.43
C ILE A 69 2.90 5.58 10.97
N VAL A 70 3.73 4.54 10.80
CA VAL A 70 3.27 3.18 10.49
C VAL A 70 2.63 2.58 11.75
N GLU A 71 1.34 2.27 11.66
CA GLU A 71 0.56 1.70 12.74
C GLU A 71 0.43 0.18 12.64
N GLY A 72 0.68 -0.37 11.47
CA GLY A 72 0.61 -1.81 11.24
C GLY A 72 1.44 -2.21 10.04
N ILE A 73 1.93 -3.44 10.07
CA ILE A 73 2.65 -4.07 8.97
C ILE A 73 1.98 -5.40 8.68
N VAL A 74 1.57 -5.60 7.44
CA VAL A 74 1.00 -6.87 7.00
C VAL A 74 2.03 -7.58 6.14
N ASP A 75 2.33 -8.83 6.51
CA ASP A 75 3.29 -9.67 5.81
C ASP A 75 2.52 -10.69 4.96
N PHE A 76 2.67 -10.59 3.65
CA PHE A 76 2.06 -11.50 2.69
C PHE A 76 3.05 -12.53 2.12
N ALA A 77 4.17 -12.76 2.79
CA ALA A 77 5.13 -13.77 2.38
C ALA A 77 4.42 -15.14 2.23
N GLY A 78 4.62 -15.77 1.08
CA GLY A 78 4.01 -17.06 0.79
C GLY A 78 2.55 -17.02 0.34
N LEU A 79 1.95 -15.82 0.15
CA LEU A 79 0.57 -15.70 -0.29
C LEU A 79 0.37 -16.35 -1.67
N LEU A 80 1.25 -16.07 -2.62
CA LEU A 80 1.23 -16.74 -3.92
C LEU A 80 1.90 -18.11 -3.76
N PRO A 81 1.16 -19.23 -4.01
CA PRO A 81 1.75 -20.56 -3.92
C PRO A 81 2.91 -20.74 -4.89
N GLU A 82 3.91 -21.49 -4.49
CA GLU A 82 5.08 -21.78 -5.33
C GLU A 82 4.68 -22.43 -6.66
N SER A 83 3.63 -23.24 -6.65
CA SER A 83 3.09 -23.88 -7.86
C SER A 83 2.55 -22.90 -8.89
N ASP A 84 2.21 -21.67 -8.48
CA ASP A 84 1.71 -20.61 -9.37
C ASP A 84 2.83 -19.69 -9.89
N ARG A 85 4.06 -19.87 -9.41
CA ARG A 85 5.19 -19.05 -9.82
C ARG A 85 5.77 -19.49 -11.14
N THR A 86 6.17 -18.53 -11.95
CA THR A 86 6.85 -18.72 -13.24
C THR A 86 8.08 -17.82 -13.29
N PRO A 87 8.96 -17.97 -14.30
CA PRO A 87 10.08 -17.03 -14.47
C PRO A 87 9.64 -15.55 -14.66
N ALA A 88 8.39 -15.32 -15.07
CA ALA A 88 7.84 -13.97 -15.24
C ALA A 88 7.21 -13.41 -13.97
N THR A 89 7.06 -14.21 -12.91
CA THR A 89 6.46 -13.77 -11.65
C THR A 89 7.32 -12.68 -11.01
N ASP A 90 6.69 -11.56 -10.67
CA ASP A 90 7.35 -10.40 -10.08
C ASP A 90 6.81 -10.17 -8.66
N VAL A 91 7.08 -9.01 -8.09
CA VAL A 91 6.83 -8.67 -6.69
C VAL A 91 5.35 -8.42 -6.40
N LEU A 92 4.98 -8.58 -5.11
CA LEU A 92 3.70 -8.10 -4.58
C LEU A 92 3.55 -6.62 -4.89
N ASN A 93 2.48 -6.25 -5.56
CA ASN A 93 2.19 -4.87 -5.90
C ASN A 93 0.74 -4.74 -6.38
N GLY A 94 -0.05 -4.03 -5.62
CA GLY A 94 -1.44 -3.78 -5.95
C GLY A 94 -2.36 -4.08 -4.78
N ILE A 95 -3.11 -3.07 -4.36
CA ILE A 95 -4.11 -3.13 -3.30
C ILE A 95 -5.38 -2.48 -3.82
N ALA A 96 -6.51 -3.14 -3.63
CA ALA A 96 -7.81 -2.56 -3.95
C ALA A 96 -8.77 -2.79 -2.79
N HIS A 97 -9.61 -1.80 -2.53
CA HIS A 97 -10.62 -1.88 -1.48
C HIS A 97 -11.97 -1.43 -2.02
N ASP A 98 -12.96 -2.29 -1.85
CA ASP A 98 -14.35 -1.98 -2.19
C ASP A 98 -15.06 -1.45 -0.93
N THR A 99 -15.32 -0.15 -0.90
CA THR A 99 -15.96 0.51 0.23
C THR A 99 -17.42 0.07 0.42
N ALA A 100 -18.10 -0.35 -0.64
CA ALA A 100 -19.49 -0.78 -0.56
C ALA A 100 -19.63 -2.13 0.16
N THR A 101 -18.70 -3.04 -0.04
CA THR A 101 -18.74 -4.39 0.54
C THR A 101 -17.75 -4.59 1.69
N GLY A 102 -16.77 -3.70 1.85
CA GLY A 102 -15.69 -3.83 2.80
C GLY A 102 -14.61 -4.85 2.38
N ARG A 103 -14.66 -5.34 1.14
CA ARG A 103 -13.71 -6.36 0.66
C ARG A 103 -12.40 -5.74 0.24
N THR A 104 -11.30 -6.36 0.60
CA THR A 104 -9.95 -5.92 0.26
C THR A 104 -9.23 -7.00 -0.53
N PHE A 105 -8.52 -6.60 -1.58
CA PHE A 105 -7.83 -7.50 -2.50
C PHE A 105 -6.38 -7.09 -2.64
N VAL A 106 -5.51 -8.07 -2.78
CA VAL A 106 -4.09 -7.84 -3.11
C VAL A 106 -3.68 -8.76 -4.26
N THR A 107 -2.69 -8.30 -5.03
CA THR A 107 -2.10 -9.08 -6.09
C THR A 107 -0.63 -8.69 -6.25
N GLY A 108 0.05 -9.25 -7.22
CA GLY A 108 1.40 -8.90 -7.58
C GLY A 108 1.59 -8.76 -9.07
N LYS A 109 2.72 -8.18 -9.43
CA LYS A 109 3.10 -7.98 -10.83
C LYS A 109 3.24 -9.32 -11.54
N ASN A 110 2.53 -9.49 -12.64
CA ASN A 110 2.48 -10.73 -13.42
C ASN A 110 1.99 -11.95 -12.64
N TRP A 111 1.25 -11.73 -11.56
CA TRP A 111 0.63 -12.82 -10.82
C TRP A 111 -0.60 -13.34 -11.55
N PRO A 112 -0.83 -14.67 -11.54
CA PRO A 112 -2.03 -15.24 -12.17
C PRO A 112 -3.29 -15.09 -11.32
N LYS A 113 -3.17 -14.62 -10.06
CA LYS A 113 -4.27 -14.57 -9.09
C LYS A 113 -4.37 -13.22 -8.42
N LEU A 114 -5.61 -12.85 -8.09
CA LEU A 114 -5.99 -11.78 -7.20
C LEU A 114 -6.51 -12.42 -5.92
N PHE A 115 -6.03 -11.96 -4.76
CA PHE A 115 -6.41 -12.53 -3.47
C PHE A 115 -7.31 -11.58 -2.70
N GLU A 116 -8.45 -12.09 -2.25
CA GLU A 116 -9.25 -11.41 -1.24
C GLU A 116 -8.66 -11.71 0.14
N ILE A 117 -8.47 -10.67 0.94
CA ILE A 117 -7.82 -10.79 2.24
C ILE A 117 -8.70 -10.25 3.36
N GLU A 118 -8.45 -10.78 4.55
CA GLU A 118 -8.97 -10.26 5.81
C GLU A 118 -7.79 -10.15 6.78
N ILE A 119 -7.66 -8.97 7.40
CA ILE A 119 -6.58 -8.74 8.36
C ILE A 119 -7.05 -9.18 9.74
N LEU A 120 -6.34 -10.16 10.30
CA LEU A 120 -6.60 -10.63 11.65
C LEU A 120 -5.56 -10.05 12.61
N PRO A 121 -5.98 -9.46 13.73
CA PRO A 121 -5.03 -9.01 14.75
C PRO A 121 -4.24 -10.20 15.32
N LYS A 122 -3.00 -9.94 15.63
CA LYS A 122 -2.16 -10.92 16.33
C LYS A 122 -2.58 -11.06 17.78
#